data_53e68f3c1b053594a8cf3f7dc7b74b57
#
_entry.id   53e68f3c1b053594a8cf3f7dc7b74b57
#
_cell.length_a   1.000
_cell.length_b   1.000
_cell.length_c   1.000
_cell.angle_alpha   90.00
_cell.angle_beta   90.00
_cell.angle_gamma   90.00
#
_symmetry.space_group_name_H-M   'P 1'
#
loop_
_entity.id
_entity.type
_entity.pdbx_description
1 polymer ?
#
loop_
_entity_poly.entity_id
_entity_poly.type
_entity_poly.pdbx_seq_one_letter_code
_entity_poly.pdbx_strand_id
1 'polypeptide(L)'
;NNIIELISSIRSAKSELKITPKLFCDLSFSDKSGKLKKLVTNNLNLIKPVARVKGIIETKNNSNNSIDILVLKEKISLKFNEGVDLASQKERILKKIESINNQISTLNNKLKNKAYTTNAPKGIVQNDKNLVKELTIEDEKLRSIVSSIN
;
A
#
# COMPACT_ATOMS: atom_id res chain seq x y z
N ASN A 1 8.29 -19.98 -0.55
CA ASN A 1 9.62 -19.60 -0.08
C ASN A 1 9.58 -18.19 0.54
N ASN A 2 10.02 -18.08 1.78
CA ASN A 2 9.96 -16.85 2.58
C ASN A 2 10.76 -15.69 1.96
N ILE A 3 11.85 -15.98 1.28
CA ILE A 3 12.66 -14.96 0.60
C ILE A 3 11.92 -14.39 -0.63
N ILE A 4 11.25 -15.25 -1.37
CA ILE A 4 10.43 -14.82 -2.54
C ILE A 4 9.28 -13.93 -2.05
N GLU A 5 8.62 -14.30 -0.96
CA GLU A 5 7.55 -13.51 -0.37
C GLU A 5 8.05 -12.12 0.07
N LEU A 6 9.19 -12.06 0.74
CA LEU A 6 9.81 -10.80 1.14
C LEU A 6 10.12 -9.91 -0.07
N ILE A 7 10.79 -10.44 -1.09
CA ILE A 7 11.15 -9.69 -2.29
C ILE A 7 9.91 -9.19 -3.00
N SER A 8 8.89 -10.04 -3.15
CA SER A 8 7.62 -9.67 -3.78
C SER A 8 6.90 -8.56 -3.01
N SER A 9 6.89 -8.64 -1.68
CA SER A 9 6.26 -7.63 -0.83
C SER A 9 6.95 -6.27 -0.94
N ILE A 10 8.29 -6.24 -0.98
CA ILE A 10 9.05 -5.00 -1.18
C ILE A 10 8.76 -4.39 -2.55
N ARG A 11 8.77 -5.21 -3.59
CA ARG A 11 8.50 -4.74 -4.96
C ARG A 11 7.08 -4.24 -5.13
N SER A 12 6.10 -4.92 -4.53
CA SER A 12 4.70 -4.51 -4.55
C SER A 12 4.49 -3.17 -3.84
N ALA A 13 5.10 -2.99 -2.66
CA ALA A 13 5.01 -1.73 -1.92
C ALA A 13 5.56 -0.55 -2.74
N LYS A 14 6.69 -0.73 -3.40
CA LYS A 14 7.26 0.28 -4.31
C LYS A 14 6.31 0.59 -5.48
N SER A 15 5.75 -0.43 -6.08
CA SER A 15 4.82 -0.29 -7.21
C SER A 15 3.55 0.45 -6.83
N GLU A 16 2.96 0.12 -5.69
CA GLU A 16 1.74 0.78 -5.19
C GLU A 16 1.92 2.29 -4.96
N LEU A 17 3.10 2.69 -4.52
CA LEU A 17 3.45 4.09 -4.29
C LEU A 17 4.11 4.75 -5.50
N LYS A 18 4.14 4.08 -6.66
CA LYS A 18 4.79 4.55 -7.88
C LYS A 18 6.26 4.95 -7.68
N ILE A 19 6.92 4.25 -6.77
CA ILE A 19 8.35 4.38 -6.56
C ILE A 19 9.07 3.54 -7.61
N THR A 20 10.06 4.12 -8.27
CA THR A 20 10.84 3.36 -9.25
C THR A 20 11.51 2.15 -8.59
N PRO A 21 11.42 0.96 -9.22
CA PRO A 21 12.05 -0.25 -8.69
C PRO A 21 13.56 -0.14 -8.48
N LYS A 22 14.21 0.77 -9.20
CA LYS A 22 15.67 1.01 -9.12
C LYS A 22 16.12 1.68 -7.84
N LEU A 23 15.23 2.36 -7.12
CA LEU A 23 15.59 3.03 -5.87
C LEU A 23 15.87 2.04 -4.75
N PHE A 24 16.98 2.27 -4.06
CA PHE A 24 17.36 1.47 -2.92
C PHE A 24 16.65 1.94 -1.65
N CYS A 25 16.32 1.01 -0.78
CA CYS A 25 15.80 1.29 0.55
C CYS A 25 16.58 0.52 1.60
N ASP A 26 16.54 1.01 2.82
CA ASP A 26 17.03 0.31 3.99
C ASP A 26 15.89 -0.43 4.67
N LEU A 27 16.17 -1.60 5.24
CA LEU A 27 15.19 -2.38 5.99
C LEU A 27 15.41 -2.18 7.48
N SER A 28 14.32 -1.99 8.23
CA SER A 28 14.34 -2.08 9.67
C SER A 28 13.25 -3.02 10.16
N PHE A 29 13.53 -3.71 11.25
CA PHE A 29 12.67 -4.76 11.78
C PHE A 29 12.16 -4.38 13.16
N SER A 30 10.85 -4.59 13.40
CA SER A 30 10.24 -4.46 14.73
C SER A 30 10.07 -5.81 15.42
N ASP A 31 10.50 -6.88 14.78
CA ASP A 31 10.42 -8.25 15.26
C ASP A 31 11.30 -8.44 16.50
N LYS A 32 10.67 -8.73 17.64
CA LYS A 32 11.37 -9.02 18.89
C LYS A 32 12.06 -10.39 18.89
N SER A 33 11.59 -11.33 18.08
CA SER A 33 12.18 -12.67 17.98
C SER A 33 13.48 -12.66 17.17
N GLY A 34 13.66 -11.69 16.30
CA GLY A 34 14.80 -11.59 15.40
C GLY A 34 14.85 -12.64 14.30
N LYS A 35 13.83 -13.47 14.17
CA LYS A 35 13.80 -14.57 13.18
C LYS A 35 13.82 -14.05 11.75
N LEU A 36 12.98 -13.06 11.46
CA LEU A 36 12.89 -12.46 10.12
C LEU A 36 14.18 -11.67 9.81
N LYS A 37 14.69 -10.91 10.76
CA LYS A 37 15.95 -10.20 10.63
C LYS A 37 17.11 -11.14 10.32
N LYS A 38 17.18 -12.27 11.03
CA LYS A 38 18.20 -13.31 10.81
C LYS A 38 18.07 -13.93 9.42
N LEU A 39 16.85 -14.25 8.99
CA LEU A 39 16.56 -14.78 7.66
C LEU A 39 17.05 -13.81 6.56
N VAL A 40 16.75 -12.55 6.71
CA VAL A 40 17.16 -11.51 5.75
C VAL A 40 18.68 -11.33 5.77
N THR A 41 19.31 -11.27 6.93
CA THR A 41 20.76 -11.13 7.07
C THR A 41 21.49 -12.27 6.37
N ASN A 42 21.03 -13.50 6.55
CA ASN A 42 21.63 -14.68 5.94
C ASN A 42 21.47 -14.75 4.42
N ASN A 43 20.52 -13.99 3.86
CA ASN A 43 20.20 -13.99 2.43
C ASN A 43 20.39 -12.62 1.77
N LEU A 44 21.11 -11.72 2.41
CA LEU A 44 21.27 -10.33 1.96
C LEU A 44 21.84 -10.22 0.55
N ASN A 45 22.76 -11.10 0.21
CA ASN A 45 23.38 -11.14 -1.11
C ASN A 45 22.38 -11.40 -2.25
N LEU A 46 21.32 -12.15 -1.95
CA LEU A 46 20.22 -12.41 -2.90
C LEU A 46 19.20 -11.26 -2.91
N ILE A 47 18.91 -10.71 -1.75
CA ILE A 47 17.87 -9.70 -1.57
C ILE A 47 18.31 -8.34 -2.12
N LYS A 48 19.52 -7.93 -1.83
CA LYS A 48 20.05 -6.61 -2.24
C LYS A 48 19.87 -6.30 -3.73
N PRO A 49 20.34 -7.12 -4.65
CA PRO A 49 20.24 -6.79 -6.07
C PRO A 49 18.82 -6.90 -6.63
N VAL A 50 18.02 -7.83 -6.14
CA VAL A 50 16.69 -8.12 -6.70
C VAL A 50 15.62 -7.16 -6.16
N ALA A 51 15.63 -6.91 -4.86
CA ALA A 51 14.68 -5.99 -4.21
C ALA A 51 15.21 -4.55 -4.11
N ARG A 52 16.44 -4.30 -4.51
CA ARG A 52 17.12 -3.00 -4.36
C ARG A 52 17.11 -2.54 -2.91
N VAL A 53 17.66 -3.37 -2.06
CA VAL A 53 17.86 -3.11 -0.63
C VAL A 53 19.32 -2.73 -0.40
N LYS A 54 19.56 -1.64 0.31
CA LYS A 54 20.88 -1.16 0.66
C LYS A 54 21.48 -1.95 1.82
N GLY A 55 20.71 -2.14 2.87
CA GLY A 55 21.10 -2.87 4.05
C GLY A 55 20.02 -2.88 5.12
N ILE A 56 20.42 -3.30 6.31
CA ILE A 56 19.56 -3.33 7.51
C ILE A 56 20.02 -2.22 8.43
N ILE A 57 19.08 -1.42 8.92
CA ILE A 57 19.33 -0.34 9.87
C ILE A 57 18.57 -0.57 11.18
N GLU A 58 19.07 0.01 12.25
CA GLU A 58 18.36 0.05 13.53
C GLU A 58 17.17 1.02 13.45
N THR A 59 16.05 0.62 14.02
CA THR A 59 14.87 1.48 14.10
C THR A 59 15.10 2.51 15.19
N LYS A 60 15.35 3.76 14.81
CA LYS A 60 15.28 4.88 15.75
C LYS A 60 13.89 5.51 15.64
N ASN A 61 13.33 5.92 16.78
CA ASN A 61 12.08 6.68 16.81
C ASN A 61 12.16 7.88 15.85
N ASN A 62 11.14 8.10 15.04
CA ASN A 62 11.06 9.13 14.00
C ASN A 62 11.73 8.78 12.66
N SER A 63 11.42 7.64 12.11
CA SER A 63 11.77 7.36 10.71
C SER A 63 10.77 8.03 9.76
N ASN A 64 11.00 9.29 9.43
CA ASN A 64 10.30 9.93 8.33
C ASN A 64 10.70 9.28 6.99
N ASN A 65 9.80 9.37 6.01
CA ASN A 65 10.05 8.84 4.67
C ASN A 65 10.26 7.32 4.63
N SER A 66 9.42 6.61 5.39
CA SER A 66 9.43 5.15 5.44
C SER A 66 8.03 4.56 5.23
N ILE A 67 7.99 3.31 4.80
CA ILE A 67 6.76 2.54 4.57
C ILE A 67 6.81 1.28 5.42
N ASP A 68 5.72 0.99 6.11
CA ASP A 68 5.57 -0.27 6.85
C ASP A 68 4.88 -1.32 5.99
N ILE A 69 5.46 -2.49 5.91
CA ILE A 69 4.87 -3.65 5.24
C ILE A 69 4.80 -4.86 6.18
N LEU A 70 3.88 -5.76 5.91
CA LEU A 70 3.78 -7.04 6.61
C LEU A 70 4.38 -8.14 5.73
N VAL A 71 5.33 -8.88 6.30
CA VAL A 71 5.92 -10.06 5.68
C VAL A 71 5.95 -11.17 6.72
N LEU A 72 5.38 -12.32 6.40
CA LEU A 72 5.30 -13.45 7.33
C LEU A 72 4.71 -13.07 8.70
N LYS A 73 3.70 -12.21 8.69
CA LYS A 73 3.03 -11.66 9.89
C LYS A 73 3.91 -10.75 10.75
N GLU A 74 5.07 -10.37 10.26
CA GLU A 74 6.00 -9.46 10.94
C GLU A 74 6.04 -8.12 10.22
N LYS A 75 6.19 -7.05 10.98
CA LYS A 75 6.28 -5.69 10.44
C LYS A 75 7.70 -5.35 10.07
N ILE A 76 7.90 -4.92 8.82
CA ILE A 76 9.17 -4.40 8.32
C ILE A 76 8.96 -2.97 7.84
N SER A 77 9.90 -2.08 8.13
CA SER A 77 9.90 -0.72 7.58
C SER A 77 10.92 -0.61 6.45
N LEU A 78 10.48 -0.02 5.33
CA LEU A 78 11.32 0.33 4.19
C LEU A 78 11.62 1.81 4.27
N LYS A 79 12.87 2.18 4.50
CA LYS A 79 13.29 3.57 4.58
C LYS A 79 13.96 4.02 3.29
N PHE A 80 13.49 5.14 2.74
CA PHE A 80 14.06 5.78 1.57
C PHE A 80 14.80 7.05 2.00
N ASN A 81 16.07 7.15 1.64
CA ASN A 81 16.89 8.30 2.00
C ASN A 81 16.88 9.41 0.95
N GLU A 82 16.74 9.02 -0.32
CA GLU A 82 16.76 9.94 -1.46
C GLU A 82 15.78 9.50 -2.55
N GLY A 83 15.36 10.44 -3.39
CA GLY A 83 14.58 10.14 -4.60
C GLY A 83 13.11 9.83 -4.39
N VAL A 84 12.60 9.93 -3.17
CA VAL A 84 11.19 9.67 -2.84
C VAL A 84 10.67 10.73 -1.88
N ASP A 85 9.54 11.34 -2.25
CA ASP A 85 8.78 12.21 -1.36
C ASP A 85 7.47 11.51 -0.98
N LEU A 86 7.51 10.77 0.12
CA LEU A 86 6.35 10.02 0.60
C LEU A 86 5.24 10.94 1.12
N ALA A 87 5.57 12.13 1.62
CA ALA A 87 4.57 13.11 2.06
C ALA A 87 3.69 13.55 0.88
N SER A 88 4.29 13.86 -0.27
CA SER A 88 3.55 14.20 -1.49
C SER A 88 2.75 13.02 -2.03
N GLN A 89 3.28 11.81 -1.96
CA GLN A 89 2.55 10.61 -2.37
C GLN A 89 1.34 10.35 -1.46
N LYS A 90 1.50 10.53 -0.16
CA LYS A 90 0.41 10.43 0.82
C LYS A 90 -0.70 11.43 0.52
N GLU A 91 -0.33 12.68 0.27
CA GLU A 91 -1.30 13.74 -0.08
C GLU A 91 -2.07 13.40 -1.36
N ARG A 92 -1.37 12.93 -2.40
CA ARG A 92 -2.01 12.49 -3.65
C ARG A 92 -3.02 11.38 -3.41
N ILE A 93 -2.67 10.38 -2.60
CA ILE A 93 -3.55 9.25 -2.28
C ILE A 93 -4.75 9.71 -1.46
N LEU A 94 -4.57 10.62 -0.50
CA LEU A 94 -5.67 11.19 0.29
C LEU A 94 -6.67 11.94 -0.60
N LYS A 95 -6.21 12.70 -1.58
CA LYS A 95 -7.09 13.37 -2.56
C LYS A 95 -7.86 12.36 -3.40
N LYS A 96 -7.23 11.26 -3.78
CA LYS A 96 -7.89 10.18 -4.52
C LYS A 96 -8.95 9.49 -3.67
N ILE A 97 -8.69 9.26 -2.39
CA ILE A 97 -9.67 8.72 -1.43
C ILE A 97 -10.89 9.64 -1.34
N GLU A 98 -10.68 10.94 -1.22
CA GLU A 98 -11.75 11.93 -1.18
C GLU A 98 -12.61 11.86 -2.43
N SER A 99 -12.00 11.83 -3.61
CA SER A 99 -12.70 11.69 -4.89
C SER A 99 -13.52 10.41 -4.96
N ILE A 100 -12.97 9.29 -4.54
CA ILE A 100 -13.68 7.99 -4.51
C ILE A 100 -14.87 8.04 -3.55
N ASN A 101 -14.70 8.60 -2.37
CA ASN A 101 -15.79 8.76 -1.40
C ASN A 101 -16.92 9.62 -1.94
N ASN A 102 -16.62 10.68 -2.67
CA ASN A 102 -17.61 11.53 -3.33
C ASN A 102 -18.38 10.75 -4.41
N GLN A 103 -17.68 9.94 -5.20
CA GLN A 103 -18.33 9.08 -6.21
C GLN A 103 -19.26 8.03 -5.57
N ILE A 104 -18.80 7.37 -4.49
CA ILE A 104 -19.60 6.40 -3.74
C ILE A 104 -20.86 7.05 -3.18
N SER A 105 -20.71 8.25 -2.58
CA SER A 105 -21.84 9.00 -2.02
C SER A 105 -22.88 9.35 -3.11
N THR A 106 -22.41 9.83 -4.25
CA THR A 106 -23.29 10.16 -5.40
C THR A 106 -24.05 8.93 -5.89
N LEU A 107 -23.36 7.80 -6.06
CA LEU A 107 -23.97 6.54 -6.50
C LEU A 107 -24.97 6.01 -5.46
N ASN A 108 -24.63 6.04 -4.18
CA ASN A 108 -25.52 5.61 -3.11
C ASN A 108 -26.79 6.46 -3.04
N ASN A 109 -26.66 7.78 -3.23
CA ASN A 109 -27.82 8.68 -3.29
C ASN A 109 -28.75 8.33 -4.46
N LYS A 110 -28.21 8.04 -5.64
CA LYS A 110 -28.96 7.56 -6.79
C LYS A 110 -29.68 6.24 -6.48
N LEU A 111 -28.97 5.28 -5.88
CA LEU A 111 -29.50 3.95 -5.56
C LEU A 111 -30.58 3.98 -4.46
N LYS A 112 -30.59 4.99 -3.61
CA LYS A 112 -31.65 5.23 -2.60
C LYS A 112 -32.90 5.83 -3.21
N ASN A 113 -32.82 6.44 -4.38
CA ASN A 113 -33.96 7.04 -5.04
C ASN A 113 -34.81 5.95 -5.72
N LYS A 114 -35.99 5.70 -5.20
CA LYS A 114 -36.89 4.68 -5.72
C LYS A 114 -37.35 4.95 -7.16
N ALA A 115 -37.55 6.20 -7.53
CA ALA A 115 -37.89 6.58 -8.90
C ALA A 115 -36.77 6.18 -9.87
N TYR A 116 -35.51 6.40 -9.51
CA TYR A 116 -34.36 6.00 -10.32
C TYR A 116 -34.27 4.47 -10.45
N THR A 117 -34.33 3.74 -9.34
CA THR A 117 -34.20 2.27 -9.35
C THR A 117 -35.36 1.55 -10.03
N THR A 118 -36.55 2.18 -10.05
CA THR A 118 -37.74 1.64 -10.72
C THR A 118 -37.75 1.92 -12.22
N ASN A 119 -37.33 3.13 -12.63
CA ASN A 119 -37.44 3.61 -14.01
C ASN A 119 -36.19 3.37 -14.85
N ALA A 120 -35.00 3.27 -14.22
CA ALA A 120 -33.77 2.99 -14.95
C ALA A 120 -33.71 1.54 -15.45
N PRO A 121 -33.09 1.27 -16.60
CA PRO A 121 -32.83 -0.10 -17.03
C PRO A 121 -32.13 -0.92 -15.95
N LYS A 122 -32.52 -2.17 -15.75
CA LYS A 122 -31.94 -3.06 -14.71
C LYS A 122 -30.43 -3.21 -14.82
N GLY A 123 -29.91 -3.23 -16.04
CA GLY A 123 -28.48 -3.32 -16.28
C GLY A 123 -27.70 -2.12 -15.74
N ILE A 124 -28.26 -0.91 -15.84
CA ILE A 124 -27.64 0.33 -15.33
C ILE A 124 -27.63 0.32 -13.80
N VAL A 125 -28.73 -0.05 -13.15
CA VAL A 125 -28.81 -0.13 -11.68
C VAL A 125 -27.81 -1.16 -11.15
N GLN A 126 -27.72 -2.31 -11.80
CA GLN A 126 -26.76 -3.35 -11.41
C GLN A 126 -25.32 -2.90 -11.61
N ASN A 127 -25.02 -2.19 -12.69
CA ASN A 127 -23.70 -1.63 -12.94
C ASN A 127 -23.32 -0.60 -11.86
N ASP A 128 -24.25 0.26 -11.45
CA ASP A 128 -24.02 1.22 -10.37
C ASP A 128 -23.72 0.52 -9.04
N LYS A 129 -24.42 -0.55 -8.71
CA LYS A 129 -24.17 -1.36 -7.52
C LYS A 129 -22.79 -2.02 -7.57
N ASN A 130 -22.41 -2.56 -8.73
CA ASN A 130 -21.09 -3.16 -8.93
C ASN A 130 -19.98 -2.12 -8.80
N LEU A 131 -20.17 -0.91 -9.35
CA LEU A 131 -19.21 0.17 -9.26
C LEU A 131 -19.01 0.63 -7.81
N VAL A 132 -20.08 0.70 -7.01
CA VAL A 132 -19.97 1.00 -5.57
C VAL A 132 -19.09 -0.05 -4.87
N LYS A 133 -19.25 -1.32 -5.17
CA LYS A 133 -18.44 -2.40 -4.61
C LYS A 133 -16.95 -2.25 -4.99
N GLU A 134 -16.67 -2.01 -6.27
CA GLU A 134 -15.32 -1.82 -6.77
C GLU A 134 -14.64 -0.60 -6.14
N LEU A 135 -15.35 0.53 -6.05
CA LEU A 135 -14.84 1.75 -5.43
C LEU A 135 -14.60 1.57 -3.93
N THR A 136 -15.46 0.81 -3.25
CA THR A 136 -15.27 0.52 -1.82
C THR A 136 -14.01 -0.30 -1.58
N ILE A 137 -13.75 -1.29 -2.42
CA ILE A 137 -12.53 -2.11 -2.35
C ILE A 137 -11.29 -1.23 -2.61
N GLU A 138 -11.34 -0.37 -3.61
CA GLU A 138 -10.25 0.56 -3.92
C GLU A 138 -10.01 1.55 -2.78
N ASP A 139 -11.07 2.09 -2.16
CA ASP A 139 -10.98 2.98 -1.01
C ASP A 139 -10.26 2.30 0.17
N GLU A 140 -10.66 1.07 0.51
CA GLU A 140 -10.03 0.29 1.59
C GLU A 140 -8.55 0.05 1.31
N LYS A 141 -8.20 -0.30 0.08
CA LYS A 141 -6.82 -0.51 -0.35
C LYS A 141 -5.99 0.76 -0.22
N LEU A 142 -6.49 1.90 -0.69
CA LEU A 142 -5.80 3.19 -0.60
C LEU A 142 -5.62 3.65 0.85
N ARG A 143 -6.61 3.45 1.71
CA ARG A 143 -6.51 3.75 3.15
C ARG A 143 -5.44 2.90 3.82
N SER A 144 -5.33 1.63 3.46
CA SER A 144 -4.29 0.74 3.95
C SER A 144 -2.90 1.25 3.55
N ILE A 145 -2.72 1.69 2.30
CA ILE A 145 -1.45 2.26 1.82
C ILE A 145 -1.10 3.53 2.61
N VAL A 146 -2.05 4.44 2.80
CA VAL A 146 -1.84 5.67 3.58
C VAL A 146 -1.40 5.35 5.02
N SER A 147 -2.05 4.36 5.65
CA SER A 147 -1.70 3.93 7.00
C SER A 147 -0.28 3.37 7.10
N SER A 148 0.27 2.83 6.01
CA SER A 148 1.60 2.26 5.97
C SER A 148 2.72 3.29 5.82
N ILE A 149 2.38 4.54 5.46
CA ILE A 149 3.36 5.61 5.27
C ILE A 149 3.62 6.33 6.59
N ASN A 150 4.88 6.43 6.96
CA ASN A 150 5.34 7.14 8.16
C ASN A 150 5.87 8.55 7.84
#